data_fbc36f6a4bb9a2805fc6d811d9b9b9aa
#
_entry.id   fbc36f6a4bb9a2805fc6d811d9b9b9aa
#
_cell.length_a   1.000
_cell.length_b   1.000
_cell.length_c   1.000
_cell.angle_alpha   90.00
_cell.angle_beta   90.00
_cell.angle_gamma   90.00
#
_symmetry.space_group_name_H-M   'P 1'
#
loop_
_entity.id
_entity.type
_entity.pdbx_description
1 polymer ?
#
loop_
_entity_poly.entity_id
_entity_poly.type
_entity_poly.pdbx_seq_one_letter_code
_entity_poly.pdbx_strand_id
1 'polypeptide(L)'
;MAQDNATIVRRFVEEVITLGDIDSAAKFVWEDVIEQVPFPGQGPGLEGLKQVLRSMRAAFPDLDFSIKEQIAEGDKVASRFAWTGTHKEEFLGVPATGRSVQVWGMVIDRLDAGRIKDTRIIMDILGLMIQLGVFPPPSV
;
A
#
# COMPACT_ATOMS: atom_id res chain seq x y z
N MET A 1 9.47 -5.67 -25.82
CA MET A 1 8.37 -6.51 -25.28
C MET A 1 7.78 -5.85 -24.06
N ALA A 2 6.47 -5.87 -23.97
CA ALA A 2 5.78 -5.38 -22.78
C ALA A 2 6.08 -6.31 -21.60
N GLN A 3 6.24 -5.73 -20.41
CA GLN A 3 6.35 -6.50 -19.19
C GLN A 3 5.00 -7.13 -18.86
N ASP A 4 5.00 -8.28 -18.20
CA ASP A 4 3.77 -8.85 -17.70
C ASP A 4 3.24 -8.03 -16.54
N ASN A 5 1.94 -8.17 -16.26
CA ASN A 5 1.28 -7.35 -15.26
C ASN A 5 1.82 -7.58 -13.83
N ALA A 6 2.17 -8.83 -13.50
CA ALA A 6 2.75 -9.12 -12.19
C ALA A 6 4.08 -8.38 -11.98
N THR A 7 4.93 -8.33 -12.99
CA THR A 7 6.20 -7.61 -12.94
C THR A 7 5.97 -6.11 -12.77
N ILE A 8 4.99 -5.55 -13.49
CA ILE A 8 4.65 -4.13 -13.36
C ILE A 8 4.25 -3.79 -11.91
N VAL A 9 3.40 -4.61 -11.31
CA VAL A 9 2.99 -4.42 -9.91
C VAL A 9 4.18 -4.53 -8.96
N ARG A 10 5.07 -5.50 -9.15
CA ARG A 10 6.30 -5.62 -8.33
C ARG A 10 7.18 -4.38 -8.44
N ARG A 11 7.38 -3.89 -9.65
CA ARG A 11 8.18 -2.68 -9.86
C ARG A 11 7.55 -1.46 -9.18
N PHE A 12 6.23 -1.33 -9.27
CA PHE A 12 5.51 -0.27 -8.57
C PHE A 12 5.79 -0.31 -7.07
N VAL A 13 5.65 -1.50 -6.47
CA VAL A 13 5.88 -1.67 -5.03
C VAL A 13 7.33 -1.32 -4.66
N GLU A 14 8.30 -1.83 -5.41
CA GLU A 14 9.72 -1.60 -5.10
C GLU A 14 10.12 -0.14 -5.30
N GLU A 15 9.80 0.44 -6.44
CA GLU A 15 10.30 1.78 -6.82
C GLU A 15 9.50 2.89 -6.13
N VAL A 16 8.20 2.77 -6.06
CA VAL A 16 7.33 3.84 -5.56
C VAL A 16 7.09 3.72 -4.06
N ILE A 17 6.78 2.54 -3.56
CA ILE A 17 6.40 2.36 -2.16
C ILE A 17 7.63 2.19 -1.29
N THR A 18 8.46 1.19 -1.55
CA THR A 18 9.61 0.88 -0.68
C THR A 18 10.73 1.89 -0.85
N LEU A 19 11.15 2.19 -2.07
CA LEU A 19 12.20 3.18 -2.30
C LEU A 19 11.69 4.62 -2.13
N GLY A 20 10.39 4.83 -2.19
CA GLY A 20 9.80 6.13 -1.92
C GLY A 20 9.85 7.11 -3.08
N ASP A 21 10.11 6.65 -4.30
CA ASP A 21 10.08 7.52 -5.49
C ASP A 21 8.62 7.72 -5.93
N ILE A 22 7.88 8.49 -5.14
CA ILE A 22 6.44 8.70 -5.33
C ILE A 22 6.16 9.41 -6.66
N ASP A 23 7.07 10.28 -7.10
CA ASP A 23 6.89 10.99 -8.37
C ASP A 23 6.93 10.05 -9.58
N SER A 24 7.52 8.87 -9.45
CA SER A 24 7.53 7.88 -10.53
C SER A 24 6.24 7.05 -10.63
N ALA A 25 5.28 7.27 -9.73
CA ALA A 25 4.03 6.48 -9.69
C ALA A 25 3.27 6.52 -11.02
N ALA A 26 3.32 7.63 -11.75
CA ALA A 26 2.64 7.78 -13.03
C ALA A 26 3.13 6.80 -14.10
N LYS A 27 4.31 6.22 -13.95
CA LYS A 27 4.82 5.17 -14.86
C LYS A 27 4.02 3.89 -14.73
N PHE A 28 3.41 3.66 -13.58
CA PHE A 28 2.76 2.39 -13.22
C PHE A 28 1.27 2.51 -13.01
N VAL A 29 0.75 3.73 -12.83
CA VAL A 29 -0.64 3.98 -12.41
C VAL A 29 -1.22 5.10 -13.25
N TRP A 30 -2.44 4.89 -13.75
CA TRP A 30 -3.17 5.91 -14.50
C TRP A 30 -3.61 7.06 -13.60
N GLU A 31 -3.70 8.27 -14.17
CA GLU A 31 -4.13 9.46 -13.42
C GLU A 31 -5.51 9.31 -12.79
N ASP A 32 -6.39 8.60 -13.46
CA ASP A 32 -7.77 8.40 -13.04
C ASP A 32 -7.99 7.06 -12.30
N VAL A 33 -6.95 6.49 -11.74
CA VAL A 33 -7.02 5.25 -10.98
C VAL A 33 -8.11 5.32 -9.91
N ILE A 34 -8.83 4.22 -9.73
CA ILE A 34 -9.87 4.10 -8.72
C ILE A 34 -9.41 3.13 -7.63
N GLU A 35 -9.34 3.61 -6.38
CA GLU A 35 -9.20 2.73 -5.23
C GLU A 35 -10.60 2.35 -4.74
N GLN A 36 -10.93 1.06 -4.83
CA GLN A 36 -12.26 0.56 -4.46
C GLN A 36 -12.49 0.58 -2.94
N VAL A 37 -11.41 0.57 -2.16
CA VAL A 37 -11.46 0.55 -0.69
C VAL A 37 -10.54 1.67 -0.18
N PRO A 38 -10.94 2.96 -0.35
CA PRO A 38 -10.05 4.06 0.00
C PRO A 38 -9.85 4.20 1.50
N PHE A 39 -8.67 4.69 1.89
CA PHE A 39 -8.45 5.13 3.27
C PHE A 39 -9.36 6.31 3.60
N PRO A 40 -9.72 6.49 4.88
CA PRO A 40 -10.47 7.67 5.30
C PRO A 40 -9.77 8.96 4.84
N GLY A 41 -10.51 9.81 4.12
CA GLY A 41 -9.96 11.06 3.62
C GLY A 41 -9.13 10.96 2.35
N GLN A 42 -8.96 9.79 1.78
CA GLN A 42 -8.22 9.63 0.52
C GLN A 42 -8.94 10.34 -0.61
N GLY A 43 -8.24 11.25 -1.29
CA GLY A 43 -8.75 11.91 -2.49
C GLY A 43 -8.77 10.97 -3.71
N PRO A 44 -9.41 11.41 -4.81
CA PRO A 44 -9.52 10.58 -6.00
C PRO A 44 -8.21 10.49 -6.79
N GLY A 45 -8.12 9.44 -7.61
CA GLY A 45 -7.10 9.30 -8.62
C GLY A 45 -5.69 9.11 -8.10
N LEU A 46 -4.74 9.33 -8.98
CA LEU A 46 -3.32 9.18 -8.69
C LEU A 46 -2.85 10.13 -7.58
N GLU A 47 -3.35 11.36 -7.56
CA GLU A 47 -2.97 12.31 -6.51
C GLU A 47 -3.41 11.83 -5.13
N GLY A 48 -4.60 11.23 -5.02
CA GLY A 48 -5.05 10.63 -3.76
C GLY A 48 -4.16 9.49 -3.31
N LEU A 49 -3.76 8.64 -4.25
CA LEU A 49 -2.82 7.55 -3.97
C LEU A 49 -1.46 8.09 -3.49
N LYS A 50 -0.92 9.09 -4.17
CA LYS A 50 0.36 9.71 -3.77
C LYS A 50 0.29 10.29 -2.37
N GLN A 51 -0.82 10.93 -2.00
CA GLN A 51 -0.99 11.47 -0.66
C GLN A 51 -1.00 10.38 0.40
N VAL A 52 -1.67 9.26 0.16
CA VAL A 52 -1.66 8.11 1.07
C VAL A 52 -0.24 7.57 1.24
N LEU A 53 0.50 7.42 0.15
CA LEU A 53 1.88 6.92 0.21
C LEU A 53 2.82 7.89 0.96
N ARG A 54 2.66 9.19 0.75
CA ARG A 54 3.43 10.19 1.49
C ARG A 54 3.11 10.14 2.99
N SER A 55 1.85 9.99 3.34
CA SER A 55 1.42 9.88 4.75
C SER A 55 1.99 8.63 5.40
N MET A 56 1.98 7.51 4.72
CA MET A 56 2.57 6.28 5.23
C MET A 56 4.08 6.42 5.45
N ARG A 57 4.79 7.01 4.51
CA ARG A 57 6.24 7.18 4.63
C ARG A 57 6.61 8.21 5.68
N ALA A 58 5.80 9.24 5.87
CA ALA A 58 6.00 10.19 6.96
C ALA A 58 5.83 9.52 8.32
N ALA A 59 4.77 8.72 8.47
CA ALA A 59 4.48 8.01 9.71
C ALA A 59 5.48 6.88 9.98
N PHE A 60 5.94 6.19 8.93
CA PHE A 60 6.88 5.06 9.00
C PHE A 60 8.05 5.32 8.04
N PRO A 61 9.03 6.15 8.45
CA PRO A 61 10.14 6.53 7.55
C PRO A 61 10.98 5.36 7.05
N ASP A 62 11.00 4.27 7.80
CA ASP A 62 11.69 3.03 7.48
C ASP A 62 10.77 1.99 6.82
N LEU A 63 9.67 2.44 6.20
CA LEU A 63 8.71 1.56 5.55
C LEU A 63 9.39 0.61 4.56
N ASP A 64 9.17 -0.69 4.76
CA ASP A 64 9.62 -1.74 3.87
C ASP A 64 8.43 -2.61 3.48
N PHE A 65 7.98 -2.45 2.26
CA PHE A 65 6.79 -3.10 1.73
C PHE A 65 7.23 -4.20 0.77
N SER A 66 6.84 -5.44 1.04
CA SER A 66 7.26 -6.57 0.21
C SER A 66 6.09 -7.46 -0.20
N ILE A 67 6.12 -7.87 -1.47
CA ILE A 67 5.16 -8.83 -2.00
C ILE A 67 5.62 -10.23 -1.63
N LYS A 68 4.72 -11.01 -1.02
CA LYS A 68 5.00 -12.38 -0.57
C LYS A 68 4.56 -13.41 -1.60
N GLU A 69 3.47 -13.18 -2.31
CA GLU A 69 3.01 -14.02 -3.41
C GLU A 69 2.12 -13.24 -4.35
N GLN A 70 2.07 -13.67 -5.60
CA GLN A 70 1.21 -13.07 -6.62
C GLN A 70 0.51 -14.15 -7.42
N ILE A 71 -0.72 -13.85 -7.81
CA ILE A 71 -1.50 -14.64 -8.77
C ILE A 71 -1.97 -13.66 -9.84
N ALA A 72 -1.65 -13.95 -11.10
CA ALA A 72 -2.04 -13.09 -12.21
C ALA A 72 -2.91 -13.89 -13.19
N GLU A 73 -4.01 -13.29 -13.60
CA GLU A 73 -4.91 -13.87 -14.61
C GLU A 73 -5.57 -12.75 -15.39
N GLY A 74 -5.44 -12.81 -16.71
CA GLY A 74 -5.99 -11.76 -17.57
C GLY A 74 -5.40 -10.39 -17.23
N ASP A 75 -6.26 -9.42 -16.98
CA ASP A 75 -5.86 -8.05 -16.64
C ASP A 75 -5.69 -7.80 -15.14
N LYS A 76 -5.78 -8.85 -14.30
CA LYS A 76 -5.77 -8.71 -12.85
C LYS A 76 -4.56 -9.37 -12.22
N VAL A 77 -4.05 -8.75 -11.16
CA VAL A 77 -2.98 -9.30 -10.32
C VAL A 77 -3.42 -9.22 -8.88
N ALA A 78 -3.46 -10.38 -8.21
CA ALA A 78 -3.67 -10.45 -6.77
C ALA A 78 -2.31 -10.60 -6.10
N SER A 79 -2.01 -9.75 -5.14
CA SER A 79 -0.75 -9.79 -4.41
C SER A 79 -1.02 -9.84 -2.92
N ARG A 80 -0.37 -10.79 -2.24
CA ARG A 80 -0.32 -10.80 -0.78
C ARG A 80 0.99 -10.13 -0.37
N PHE A 81 0.90 -9.18 0.54
CA PHE A 81 2.05 -8.37 0.94
C PHE A 81 2.16 -8.28 2.46
N ALA A 82 3.33 -7.89 2.91
CA ALA A 82 3.55 -7.46 4.29
C ALA A 82 4.43 -6.22 4.25
N TRP A 83 4.24 -5.33 5.21
CA TRP A 83 5.14 -4.21 5.38
C TRP A 83 5.51 -4.06 6.86
N THR A 84 6.70 -3.52 7.07
CA THR A 84 7.24 -3.23 8.39
C THR A 84 7.58 -1.75 8.47
N GLY A 85 7.59 -1.21 9.66
CA GLY A 85 7.99 0.15 9.90
C GLY A 85 7.96 0.50 11.37
N THR A 86 8.57 1.65 11.69
CA THR A 86 8.56 2.21 13.05
C THR A 86 7.71 3.47 13.05
N HIS A 87 6.73 3.51 13.97
CA HIS A 87 5.72 4.56 14.04
C HIS A 87 6.31 5.85 14.63
N LYS A 88 6.69 6.78 13.75
CA LYS A 88 7.40 8.00 14.12
C LYS A 88 6.54 9.27 14.07
N GLU A 89 5.42 9.24 13.32
CA GLU A 89 4.48 10.34 13.21
C GLU A 89 3.04 9.83 13.23
N GLU A 90 2.08 10.73 13.37
CA GLU A 90 0.67 10.37 13.42
C GLU A 90 0.25 9.56 12.19
N PHE A 91 -0.54 8.51 12.40
CA PHE A 91 -1.13 7.70 11.35
C PHE A 91 -2.53 7.25 11.74
N LEU A 92 -3.50 7.49 10.87
CA LEU A 92 -4.91 7.16 11.09
C LEU A 92 -5.44 7.67 12.46
N GLY A 93 -5.01 8.87 12.85
CA GLY A 93 -5.42 9.49 14.09
C GLY A 93 -4.64 9.04 15.32
N VAL A 94 -3.67 8.15 15.18
CA VAL A 94 -2.85 7.66 16.31
C VAL A 94 -1.55 8.46 16.37
N PRO A 95 -1.28 9.21 17.45
CA PRO A 95 -0.01 9.90 17.62
C PRO A 95 1.16 8.94 17.65
N ALA A 96 2.35 9.43 17.30
CA ALA A 96 3.57 8.63 17.23
C ALA A 96 3.79 7.82 18.51
N THR A 97 4.02 6.51 18.37
CA THR A 97 4.26 5.60 19.50
C THR A 97 5.70 5.14 19.60
N GLY A 98 6.49 5.29 18.53
CA GLY A 98 7.84 4.74 18.46
C GLY A 98 7.90 3.22 18.31
N ARG A 99 6.76 2.56 18.16
CA ARG A 99 6.69 1.09 18.09
C ARG A 99 6.99 0.60 16.68
N SER A 100 7.66 -0.55 16.60
CA SER A 100 7.84 -1.27 15.35
C SER A 100 6.63 -2.15 15.10
N VAL A 101 6.16 -2.18 13.84
CA VAL A 101 4.97 -2.94 13.47
C VAL A 101 5.25 -3.79 12.24
N GLN A 102 4.45 -4.84 12.09
CA GLN A 102 4.38 -5.64 10.87
C GLN A 102 2.92 -5.82 10.51
N VAL A 103 2.57 -5.43 9.29
CA VAL A 103 1.19 -5.44 8.81
C VAL A 103 1.14 -6.23 7.52
N TRP A 104 0.19 -7.14 7.42
CA TRP A 104 -0.04 -7.87 6.18
C TRP A 104 -1.34 -7.42 5.52
N GLY A 105 -1.44 -7.69 4.23
CA GLY A 105 -2.65 -7.39 3.49
C GLY A 105 -2.67 -8.05 2.14
N MET A 106 -3.70 -7.75 1.38
CA MET A 106 -3.89 -8.23 0.01
C MET A 106 -4.39 -7.08 -0.85
N VAL A 107 -4.00 -7.11 -2.11
CA VAL A 107 -4.46 -6.12 -3.09
C VAL A 107 -4.77 -6.85 -4.39
N ILE A 108 -5.85 -6.44 -5.05
CA ILE A 108 -6.15 -6.85 -6.41
C ILE A 108 -6.05 -5.62 -7.29
N ASP A 109 -5.09 -5.64 -8.21
CA ASP A 109 -4.90 -4.58 -9.18
C ASP A 109 -5.44 -5.03 -10.54
N ARG A 110 -6.19 -4.16 -11.22
CA ARG A 110 -6.54 -4.35 -12.61
C ARG A 110 -5.71 -3.38 -13.46
N LEU A 111 -5.06 -3.92 -14.48
CA LEU A 111 -4.21 -3.13 -15.35
C LEU A 111 -4.86 -2.95 -16.72
N ASP A 112 -4.60 -1.81 -17.32
CA ASP A 112 -5.01 -1.48 -18.67
C ASP A 112 -3.82 -0.84 -19.38
N ALA A 113 -3.45 -1.40 -20.53
CA ALA A 113 -2.30 -0.93 -21.30
C ALA A 113 -1.03 -0.75 -20.46
N GLY A 114 -0.77 -1.70 -19.56
CA GLY A 114 0.47 -1.72 -18.78
C GLY A 114 0.51 -0.81 -17.56
N ARG A 115 -0.63 -0.25 -17.14
CA ARG A 115 -0.70 0.57 -15.93
C ARG A 115 -1.93 0.20 -15.10
N ILE A 116 -1.82 0.39 -13.80
CA ILE A 116 -2.90 0.10 -12.84
C ILE A 116 -4.04 1.09 -13.06
N LYS A 117 -5.22 0.57 -13.34
CA LYS A 117 -6.43 1.33 -13.63
C LYS A 117 -7.40 1.37 -12.48
N ASP A 118 -7.58 0.26 -11.79
CA ASP A 118 -8.29 0.23 -10.52
C ASP A 118 -7.64 -0.78 -9.59
N THR A 119 -7.88 -0.61 -8.31
CA THR A 119 -7.26 -1.42 -7.28
C THR A 119 -8.20 -1.54 -6.09
N ARG A 120 -8.05 -2.62 -5.34
CA ARG A 120 -8.76 -2.81 -4.08
C ARG A 120 -7.81 -3.44 -3.09
N ILE A 121 -7.45 -2.66 -2.08
CA ILE A 121 -6.49 -3.06 -1.07
C ILE A 121 -7.18 -3.26 0.28
N ILE A 122 -6.76 -4.29 0.99
CA ILE A 122 -7.17 -4.52 2.37
C ILE A 122 -5.92 -4.83 3.18
N MET A 123 -5.83 -4.23 4.35
CA MET A 123 -4.74 -4.48 5.31
C MET A 123 -5.33 -4.84 6.66
N ASP A 124 -4.55 -5.52 7.48
CA ASP A 124 -4.91 -5.85 8.85
C ASP A 124 -4.78 -4.61 9.75
N ILE A 125 -5.73 -3.69 9.61
CA ILE A 125 -5.73 -2.45 10.41
C ILE A 125 -5.97 -2.73 11.88
N LEU A 126 -6.82 -3.72 12.22
CA LEU A 126 -7.02 -4.09 13.62
C LEU A 126 -5.71 -4.57 14.24
N GLY A 127 -4.97 -5.44 13.55
CA GLY A 127 -3.66 -5.89 14.02
C GLY A 127 -2.67 -4.74 14.17
N LEU A 128 -2.68 -3.77 13.26
CA LEU A 128 -1.86 -2.57 13.38
C LEU A 128 -2.22 -1.80 14.66
N MET A 129 -3.50 -1.57 14.92
CA MET A 129 -3.96 -0.83 16.09
C MET A 129 -3.59 -1.53 17.39
N ILE A 130 -3.67 -2.87 17.42
CA ILE A 130 -3.23 -3.65 18.57
C ILE A 130 -1.72 -3.48 18.80
N GLN A 131 -0.92 -3.55 17.75
CA GLN A 131 0.54 -3.37 17.83
C GLN A 131 0.91 -1.96 18.29
N LEU A 132 0.13 -0.96 17.91
CA LEU A 132 0.33 0.43 18.35
C LEU A 132 -0.18 0.69 19.77
N GLY A 133 -0.89 -0.28 20.37
CA GLY A 133 -1.39 -0.14 21.73
C GLY A 133 -2.71 0.60 21.84
N VAL A 134 -3.42 0.82 20.72
CA VAL A 134 -4.73 1.49 20.72
C VAL A 134 -5.81 0.57 21.24
N PHE A 135 -5.74 -0.70 20.87
CA PHE A 135 -6.65 -1.73 21.38
C PHE A 135 -5.85 -2.79 22.14
N PRO A 136 -6.41 -3.36 23.23
CA PRO A 136 -5.77 -4.48 23.89
C PRO A 136 -5.83 -5.72 22.99
N PRO A 137 -4.87 -6.66 23.13
CA PRO A 137 -4.95 -7.93 22.44
C PRO A 137 -6.24 -8.68 22.84
N PRO A 138 -6.84 -9.45 21.91
CA PRO A 138 -8.01 -10.25 22.26
C PRO A 138 -7.72 -11.20 23.41
N SER A 139 -8.66 -11.30 24.34
CA SER A 139 -8.63 -12.35 25.38
C SER A 139 -9.23 -13.61 24.81
N VAL A 140 -8.50 -14.70 24.84
CA VAL A 140 -8.96 -15.98 24.28
C VAL A 140 -9.33 -16.93 25.41
#